data_60dfb92f69a9513b1f3f091d598e7892
#
_entry.id   60dfb92f69a9513b1f3f091d598e7892
#
_cell.length_a   1.000
_cell.length_b   1.000
_cell.length_c   1.000
_cell.angle_alpha   90.00
_cell.angle_beta   90.00
_cell.angle_gamma   90.00
#
_symmetry.space_group_name_H-M   'P 1'
#
loop_
_entity.id
_entity.type
_entity.pdbx_description
1 polymer ?
#
loop_
_entity_poly.entity_id
_entity_poly.type
_entity_poly.pdbx_seq_one_letter_code
_entity_poly.pdbx_strand_id
1 'polypeptide(L)'
;MPFRDIGGTKTVALAITKVNVEAAPTLFKTYDTSTGFRDCTIWEVARATSAAATTFFKSIKCGRDEIEFIDAAFGHNNPCEILIKEARRVFPNATKFQILSVGTGLGKVAGIRDSRMSILNALEKMATSSKR
;
A
#
# COMPACT_ATOMS: atom_id res chain seq x y z
N MET A 1 -6.02 19.22 -3.47
CA MET A 1 -6.84 18.91 -2.27
C MET A 1 -6.04 17.96 -1.39
N PRO A 2 -5.78 18.28 -0.14
CA PRO A 2 -5.11 17.38 0.80
C PRO A 2 -5.89 16.07 1.00
N PHE A 3 -5.15 14.96 1.15
CA PHE A 3 -5.76 13.63 1.33
C PHE A 3 -6.60 13.55 2.61
N ARG A 4 -6.19 14.21 3.67
CA ARG A 4 -6.90 14.29 4.95
C ARG A 4 -8.27 14.96 4.90
N ASP A 5 -8.55 15.75 3.86
CA ASP A 5 -9.78 16.54 3.75
C ASP A 5 -10.88 15.80 2.98
N ILE A 6 -10.67 14.50 2.69
CA ILE A 6 -11.71 13.63 2.16
C ILE A 6 -12.70 13.38 3.29
N GLY A 7 -13.80 14.13 3.31
CA GLY A 7 -14.85 13.99 4.32
C GLY A 7 -15.54 12.63 4.29
N GLY A 8 -16.04 12.20 5.43
CA GLY A 8 -16.91 11.02 5.57
C GLY A 8 -16.16 9.74 5.92
N THR A 9 -15.83 8.92 4.93
CA THR A 9 -15.24 7.58 5.17
C THR A 9 -13.79 7.66 5.62
N LYS A 10 -13.46 6.95 6.69
CA LYS A 10 -12.07 6.77 7.13
C LYS A 10 -11.33 5.90 6.13
N THR A 11 -10.39 6.48 5.42
CA THR A 11 -9.64 5.84 4.35
C THR A 11 -8.17 5.71 4.73
N VAL A 12 -7.56 4.59 4.37
CA VAL A 12 -6.13 4.32 4.49
C VAL A 12 -5.60 3.87 3.15
N ALA A 13 -4.53 4.49 2.68
CA ALA A 13 -3.76 4.00 1.55
C ALA A 13 -2.36 3.58 2.04
N LEU A 14 -1.82 2.52 1.44
CA LEU A 14 -0.53 1.95 1.79
C LEU A 14 0.50 2.23 0.71
N ALA A 15 1.71 2.60 1.12
CA ALA A 15 2.88 2.61 0.25
C ALA A 15 4.12 2.21 1.06
N ILE A 16 5.17 1.76 0.39
CA ILE A 16 6.45 1.46 1.03
C ILE A 16 7.50 2.47 0.59
N THR A 17 8.48 2.72 1.44
CA THR A 17 9.60 3.58 1.07
C THR A 17 10.52 2.84 0.12
N LYS A 18 10.96 3.52 -0.94
CA LYS A 18 11.87 2.94 -1.94
C LYS A 18 13.22 2.54 -1.35
N VAL A 19 13.65 3.24 -0.31
CA VAL A 19 14.94 3.02 0.36
C VAL A 19 14.92 1.75 1.22
N ASN A 20 13.75 1.40 1.79
CA ASN A 20 13.61 0.22 2.65
C ASN A 20 12.29 -0.49 2.37
N VAL A 21 12.32 -1.40 1.42
CA VAL A 21 11.15 -2.19 0.98
C VAL A 21 10.72 -3.27 1.98
N GLU A 22 11.58 -3.61 2.95
CA GLU A 22 11.28 -4.59 4.01
C GLU A 22 10.66 -3.93 5.25
N ALA A 23 10.67 -2.60 5.32
CA ALA A 23 10.05 -1.87 6.43
C ALA A 23 8.53 -2.01 6.39
N ALA A 24 7.92 -1.79 7.56
CA ALA A 24 6.47 -1.69 7.64
C ALA A 24 5.95 -0.60 6.68
N PRO A 25 4.80 -0.84 6.02
CA PRO A 25 4.26 0.12 5.07
C PRO A 25 3.85 1.42 5.76
N THR A 26 4.04 2.52 5.05
CA THR A 26 3.51 3.83 5.46
C THR A 26 2.02 3.87 5.20
N LEU A 27 1.26 4.29 6.21
CA LEU A 27 -0.18 4.41 6.16
C LEU A 27 -0.56 5.89 5.97
N PHE A 28 -1.03 6.25 4.79
CA PHE A 28 -1.65 7.55 4.53
C PHE A 28 -3.10 7.49 5.00
N LYS A 29 -3.48 8.33 5.95
CA LYS A 29 -4.78 8.28 6.62
C LYS A 29 -5.54 9.59 6.49
N THR A 30 -6.85 9.50 6.23
CA THR A 30 -7.72 10.69 6.15
C THR A 30 -8.12 11.24 7.53
N TYR A 31 -7.96 10.47 8.58
CA TYR A 31 -8.46 10.73 9.94
C TYR A 31 -7.37 10.94 10.99
N ASP A 32 -6.11 10.73 10.65
CA ASP A 32 -4.97 10.89 11.56
C ASP A 32 -4.10 12.07 11.09
N THR A 33 -4.13 13.14 11.84
CA THR A 33 -3.40 14.37 11.53
C THR A 33 -2.02 14.43 12.18
N SER A 34 -1.64 13.40 12.95
CA SER A 34 -0.37 13.35 13.68
C SER A 34 0.82 12.92 12.82
N THR A 35 0.57 12.42 11.61
CA THR A 35 1.61 11.90 10.72
C THR A 35 2.29 12.99 9.91
N GLY A 36 3.57 12.80 9.60
CA GLY A 36 4.35 13.72 8.75
C GLY A 36 3.82 13.86 7.31
N PHE A 37 2.90 13.01 6.90
CA PHE A 37 2.33 12.98 5.53
C PHE A 37 0.93 13.59 5.44
N ARG A 38 0.49 14.30 6.47
CA ARG A 38 -0.84 14.92 6.53
C ARG A 38 -1.14 15.90 5.40
N ASP A 39 -0.10 16.51 4.83
CA ASP A 39 -0.23 17.55 3.82
C ASP A 39 -0.13 16.98 2.38
N CYS A 40 0.08 15.66 2.24
CA CYS A 40 0.07 15.02 0.94
C CYS A 40 -1.30 15.14 0.27
N THR A 41 -1.30 15.46 -1.00
CA THR A 41 -2.53 15.56 -1.80
C THR A 41 -3.06 14.17 -2.15
N ILE A 42 -4.35 14.11 -2.52
CA ILE A 42 -4.98 12.86 -3.03
C ILE A 42 -4.17 12.28 -4.17
N TRP A 43 -3.70 13.14 -5.08
CA TRP A 43 -2.91 12.73 -6.23
C TRP A 43 -1.58 12.09 -5.83
N GLU A 44 -0.86 12.70 -4.89
CA GLU A 44 0.41 12.15 -4.38
C GLU A 44 0.21 10.80 -3.70
N VAL A 45 -0.81 10.68 -2.87
CA VAL A 45 -1.13 9.42 -2.20
C VAL A 45 -1.53 8.34 -3.21
N ALA A 46 -2.41 8.66 -4.16
CA ALA A 46 -2.81 7.74 -5.22
C ALA A 46 -1.60 7.29 -6.05
N ARG A 47 -0.69 8.22 -6.34
CA ARG A 47 0.55 7.94 -7.07
C ARG A 47 1.49 7.05 -6.26
N ALA A 48 1.66 7.32 -4.96
CA ALA A 48 2.52 6.54 -4.08
C ALA A 48 2.06 5.08 -3.98
N THR A 49 0.76 4.85 -3.81
CA THR A 49 0.18 3.50 -3.70
C THR A 49 0.06 2.75 -5.03
N SER A 50 0.31 3.41 -6.17
CA SER A 50 0.23 2.81 -7.51
C SER A 50 1.58 2.79 -8.24
N ALA A 51 2.64 3.24 -7.61
CA ALA A 51 3.97 3.33 -8.20
C ALA A 51 4.64 1.96 -8.24
N ALA A 52 4.14 1.06 -9.10
CA ALA A 52 4.78 -0.21 -9.37
C ALA A 52 6.19 0.03 -9.91
N ALA A 53 7.18 -0.44 -9.18
CA ALA A 53 8.60 -0.05 -9.30
C ALA A 53 9.27 -0.29 -10.66
N THR A 54 8.61 -0.91 -11.63
CA THR A 54 9.29 -1.40 -12.80
C THR A 54 8.74 -0.99 -14.16
N THR A 55 7.45 -0.68 -14.33
CA THR A 55 6.95 -0.56 -15.70
C THR A 55 5.94 0.56 -15.99
N PHE A 56 5.08 0.94 -15.05
CA PHE A 56 3.97 1.85 -15.40
C PHE A 56 4.06 3.24 -14.76
N PHE A 57 4.45 3.31 -13.49
CA PHE A 57 4.49 4.58 -12.78
C PHE A 57 5.80 4.74 -12.02
N LYS A 58 6.45 5.88 -12.22
CA LYS A 58 7.65 6.25 -11.45
C LYS A 58 7.28 6.49 -9.99
N SER A 59 8.20 6.18 -9.08
CA SER A 59 8.15 6.57 -7.67
C SER A 59 7.85 8.06 -7.51
N ILE A 60 7.24 8.43 -6.41
CA ILE A 60 6.94 9.82 -6.08
C ILE A 60 7.54 10.19 -4.73
N LYS A 61 8.01 11.41 -4.65
CA LYS A 61 8.40 12.03 -3.39
C LYS A 61 7.19 12.69 -2.75
N CYS A 62 7.02 12.46 -1.46
CA CYS A 62 5.88 12.96 -0.72
C CYS A 62 6.30 13.42 0.67
N GLY A 63 5.59 14.44 1.18
CA GLY A 63 5.85 15.02 2.50
C GLY A 63 7.01 16.00 2.52
N ARG A 64 7.29 16.55 3.71
CA ARG A 64 8.34 17.58 3.91
C ARG A 64 9.73 17.07 3.63
N ASP A 65 9.98 15.78 3.95
CA ASP A 65 11.29 15.15 3.81
C ASP A 65 11.51 14.55 2.41
N GLU A 66 10.61 14.84 1.46
CA GLU A 66 10.67 14.33 0.09
C GLU A 66 10.92 12.82 0.01
N ILE A 67 10.33 12.05 0.92
CA ILE A 67 10.48 10.59 0.96
C ILE A 67 9.90 9.98 -0.31
N GLU A 68 10.69 9.14 -0.96
CA GLU A 68 10.30 8.46 -2.19
C GLU A 68 9.53 7.17 -1.88
N PHE A 69 8.33 7.05 -2.43
CA PHE A 69 7.43 5.93 -2.23
C PHE A 69 7.24 5.11 -3.50
N ILE A 70 6.99 3.83 -3.29
CA ILE A 70 6.58 2.85 -4.30
C ILE A 70 5.36 2.07 -3.80
N ASP A 71 4.72 1.34 -4.71
CA ASP A 71 3.55 0.51 -4.42
C ASP A 71 3.84 -0.52 -3.31
N ALA A 72 2.94 -0.61 -2.34
CA ALA A 72 3.00 -1.57 -1.26
C ALA A 72 2.71 -3.03 -1.69
N ALA A 73 2.34 -3.28 -2.95
CA ALA A 73 2.16 -4.62 -3.50
C ALA A 73 3.38 -5.53 -3.30
N PHE A 74 4.58 -4.94 -3.17
CA PHE A 74 5.79 -5.66 -2.76
C PHE A 74 5.73 -6.07 -1.28
N GLY A 75 4.98 -7.13 -0.98
CA GLY A 75 4.85 -7.71 0.36
C GLY A 75 3.54 -7.38 1.09
N HIS A 76 2.79 -6.39 0.65
CA HIS A 76 1.53 -5.96 1.28
C HIS A 76 0.35 -5.90 0.31
N ASN A 77 0.33 -6.77 -0.70
CA ASN A 77 -0.75 -6.81 -1.71
C ASN A 77 -2.12 -7.15 -1.09
N ASN A 78 -2.12 -7.89 0.03
CA ASN A 78 -3.34 -8.12 0.80
C ASN A 78 -3.25 -7.40 2.16
N PRO A 79 -3.83 -6.20 2.30
CA PRO A 79 -3.71 -5.39 3.51
C PRO A 79 -4.68 -5.76 4.63
N CYS A 80 -5.38 -6.91 4.57
CA CYS A 80 -6.43 -7.27 5.53
C CYS A 80 -5.95 -7.27 6.99
N GLU A 81 -4.75 -7.78 7.26
CA GLU A 81 -4.20 -7.79 8.62
C GLU A 81 -3.97 -6.36 9.14
N ILE A 82 -3.43 -5.49 8.31
CA ILE A 82 -3.21 -4.08 8.63
C ILE A 82 -4.54 -3.38 8.85
N LEU A 83 -5.54 -3.64 7.98
CA LEU A 83 -6.88 -3.10 8.11
C LEU A 83 -7.53 -3.50 9.45
N ILE A 84 -7.42 -4.77 9.86
CA ILE A 84 -7.98 -5.26 11.12
C ILE A 84 -7.33 -4.56 12.32
N LYS A 85 -6.00 -4.45 12.31
CA LYS A 85 -5.26 -3.76 13.37
C LYS A 85 -5.68 -2.30 13.47
N GLU A 86 -5.77 -1.62 12.33
CA GLU A 86 -6.15 -0.22 12.26
C GLU A 86 -7.62 0.00 12.66
N ALA A 87 -8.54 -0.86 12.21
CA ALA A 87 -9.95 -0.79 12.59
C ALA A 87 -10.14 -0.93 14.13
N ARG A 88 -9.44 -1.86 14.75
CA ARG A 88 -9.46 -2.01 16.23
C ARG A 88 -8.93 -0.78 16.96
N ARG A 89 -7.90 -0.14 16.39
CA ARG A 89 -7.34 1.09 16.95
C ARG A 89 -8.33 2.27 16.85
N VAL A 90 -9.01 2.39 15.71
CA VAL A 90 -9.92 3.52 15.41
C VAL A 90 -11.27 3.33 16.10
N PHE A 91 -11.71 2.08 16.25
CA PHE A 91 -13.01 1.73 16.83
C PHE A 91 -12.86 0.78 18.03
N PRO A 92 -12.23 1.23 19.15
CA PRO A 92 -11.90 0.35 20.27
C PRO A 92 -13.12 -0.29 20.96
N ASN A 93 -14.28 0.35 20.85
CA ASN A 93 -15.53 -0.12 21.48
C ASN A 93 -16.36 -1.02 20.53
N ALA A 94 -15.93 -1.23 19.30
CA ALA A 94 -16.63 -2.09 18.36
C ALA A 94 -16.42 -3.58 18.72
N THR A 95 -17.53 -4.29 18.92
CA THR A 95 -17.51 -5.73 19.26
C THR A 95 -17.49 -6.63 18.03
N LYS A 96 -17.90 -6.11 16.88
CA LYS A 96 -17.99 -6.85 15.62
C LYS A 96 -17.46 -6.01 14.48
N PHE A 97 -16.73 -6.64 13.57
CA PHE A 97 -16.28 -6.07 12.31
C PHE A 97 -16.74 -6.97 11.15
N GLN A 98 -17.26 -6.35 10.10
CA GLN A 98 -17.50 -7.03 8.84
C GLN A 98 -16.48 -6.55 7.84
N ILE A 99 -15.74 -7.47 7.22
CA ILE A 99 -14.65 -7.15 6.30
C ILE A 99 -15.01 -7.68 4.92
N LEU A 100 -14.93 -6.81 3.94
CA LEU A 100 -15.01 -7.17 2.53
C LEU A 100 -13.62 -6.97 1.90
N SER A 101 -13.04 -8.04 1.36
CA SER A 101 -11.79 -7.97 0.61
C SER A 101 -12.08 -8.16 -0.88
N VAL A 102 -11.64 -7.19 -1.68
CA VAL A 102 -11.75 -7.25 -3.14
C VAL A 102 -10.35 -7.37 -3.71
N GLY A 103 -10.09 -8.48 -4.39
CA GLY A 103 -8.79 -8.79 -4.98
C GLY A 103 -8.86 -8.98 -6.49
N THR A 104 -7.70 -9.08 -7.12
CA THR A 104 -7.57 -9.30 -8.56
C THR A 104 -7.66 -10.79 -8.97
N GLY A 105 -8.02 -11.66 -8.02
CA GLY A 105 -8.10 -13.12 -8.21
C GLY A 105 -6.85 -13.85 -7.72
N LEU A 106 -6.89 -15.16 -7.80
CA LEU A 106 -5.76 -16.03 -7.45
C LEU A 106 -4.81 -16.10 -8.64
N GLY A 107 -3.64 -15.53 -8.52
CA GLY A 107 -2.59 -15.62 -9.54
C GLY A 107 -2.18 -17.06 -9.80
N LYS A 108 -1.73 -17.37 -11.03
CA LYS A 108 -1.12 -18.67 -11.36
C LYS A 108 0.16 -18.83 -10.54
N VAL A 109 0.47 -20.07 -10.15
CA VAL A 109 1.74 -20.40 -9.50
C VAL A 109 2.90 -19.94 -10.39
N ALA A 110 3.77 -19.11 -9.87
CA ALA A 110 4.95 -18.64 -10.59
C ALA A 110 6.07 -19.69 -10.44
N GLY A 111 6.41 -20.36 -11.53
CA GLY A 111 7.63 -21.17 -11.59
C GLY A 111 8.85 -20.29 -11.86
N ILE A 112 9.93 -20.50 -11.12
CA ILE A 112 11.21 -19.83 -11.34
C ILE A 112 12.06 -20.72 -12.25
N ARG A 113 12.53 -20.18 -13.38
CA ARG A 113 13.56 -20.77 -14.23
C ARG A 113 14.84 -19.96 -14.07
N ASP A 114 15.99 -20.57 -14.33
CA ASP A 114 17.34 -20.00 -14.10
C ASP A 114 17.73 -18.82 -15.01
N SER A 115 16.79 -18.00 -15.44
CA SER A 115 17.09 -16.78 -16.19
C SER A 115 16.72 -15.54 -15.38
N ARG A 116 17.50 -14.49 -15.47
CA ARG A 116 17.24 -13.20 -14.79
C ARG A 116 15.83 -12.66 -15.07
N MET A 117 15.36 -12.80 -16.32
CA MET A 117 14.02 -12.36 -16.72
C MET A 117 12.93 -13.21 -16.05
N SER A 118 13.16 -14.52 -15.89
CA SER A 118 12.23 -15.42 -15.20
C SER A 118 12.13 -15.11 -13.72
N ILE A 119 13.25 -14.75 -13.08
CA ILE A 119 13.30 -14.33 -11.68
C ILE A 119 12.53 -13.01 -11.50
N LEU A 120 12.75 -12.02 -12.35
CA LEU A 120 12.03 -10.76 -12.32
C LEU A 120 10.52 -10.95 -12.51
N ASN A 121 10.12 -11.74 -13.49
CA ASN A 121 8.70 -12.06 -13.73
C ASN A 121 8.07 -12.85 -12.58
N ALA A 122 8.83 -13.73 -11.92
CA ALA A 122 8.35 -14.45 -10.73
C ALA A 122 8.18 -13.50 -9.54
N LEU A 123 9.12 -12.59 -9.31
CA LEU A 123 9.04 -11.58 -8.25
C LEU A 123 7.85 -10.65 -8.49
N GLU A 124 7.62 -10.19 -9.73
CA GLU A 124 6.45 -9.39 -10.10
C GLU A 124 5.13 -10.13 -9.81
N LYS A 125 5.03 -11.40 -10.20
CA LYS A 125 3.86 -12.22 -9.92
C LYS A 125 3.64 -12.45 -8.42
N MET A 126 4.72 -12.65 -7.65
CA MET A 126 4.64 -12.79 -6.19
C MET A 126 4.18 -11.48 -5.53
N ALA A 127 4.70 -10.34 -5.98
CA ALA A 127 4.34 -9.03 -5.48
C ALA A 127 2.86 -8.68 -5.77
N THR A 128 2.33 -9.11 -6.92
CA THR A 128 0.94 -8.86 -7.34
C THR A 128 -0.04 -9.94 -6.91
N SER A 129 0.43 -11.03 -6.29
CA SER A 129 -0.43 -12.13 -5.86
C SER A 129 -1.20 -11.77 -4.60
N SER A 130 -2.53 -12.01 -4.62
CA SER A 130 -3.41 -11.86 -3.44
C SER A 130 -3.37 -13.04 -2.47
N LYS A 131 -2.51 -14.05 -2.73
CA LYS A 131 -2.33 -15.20 -1.84
C LYS A 131 -1.40 -14.81 -0.67
N ARG A 132 -1.99 -14.63 0.46
CA ARG A 132 -1.44 -14.87 1.79
C ARG A 132 -2.52 -15.43 2.68
#